data_da9c9f34e2a8cb50a3b2556cfb4dde63
#
_entry.id   da9c9f34e2a8cb50a3b2556cfb4dde63
#
_cell.length_a   1.000
_cell.length_b   1.000
_cell.length_c   1.000
_cell.angle_alpha   90.00
_cell.angle_beta   90.00
_cell.angle_gamma   90.00
#
_symmetry.space_group_name_H-M   'P 1'
#
loop_
_entity.id
_entity.type
_entity.pdbx_description
1 polymer ?
#
loop_
_entity_poly.entity_id
_entity_poly.type
_entity_poly.pdbx_seq_one_letter_code
_entity_poly.pdbx_strand_id
1 'polypeptide(L)'
;MKLSLIIILLTAFSSFGQEPEAAIELIEHNVLHRGYKNRIAVAVTNNNGGNPTIRCSNCDTAYWVESNEFVVVPGKGRVARIDVSLNYQDTTILVKKFDYRVANLPDPSVYWGAAKSGRKGSVESRLVQVKYSPEVPLNAEFVILKWTFLVNGESVIGVGMDERHASLAAAGDLIKTIKEGDKVVIEVEVKGPDGVLRNLVGLFHL
;
A
#
# COMPACT_ATOMS: atom_id res chain seq x y z
N MET A 1 -39.36 -56.61 -11.84
CA MET A 1 -37.93 -56.39 -11.55
C MET A 1 -37.13 -55.58 -12.58
N LYS A 2 -37.69 -55.13 -13.68
CA LYS A 2 -36.94 -54.33 -14.70
C LYS A 2 -37.08 -52.81 -14.57
N LEU A 3 -38.09 -52.33 -13.82
CA LEU A 3 -38.32 -50.88 -13.68
C LEU A 3 -37.42 -50.20 -12.62
N SER A 4 -37.04 -50.93 -11.58
CA SER A 4 -36.20 -50.39 -10.48
C SER A 4 -34.74 -50.15 -10.91
N LEU A 5 -34.26 -50.82 -11.91
CA LEU A 5 -32.86 -50.69 -12.38
C LEU A 5 -32.65 -49.39 -13.23
N ILE A 6 -33.70 -48.93 -13.89
CA ILE A 6 -33.62 -47.71 -14.73
C ILE A 6 -33.63 -46.44 -13.85
N ILE A 7 -34.31 -46.46 -12.70
CA ILE A 7 -34.34 -45.29 -11.77
C ILE A 7 -32.96 -45.10 -11.11
N ILE A 8 -32.22 -46.14 -10.80
CA ILE A 8 -30.89 -46.05 -10.20
C ILE A 8 -29.87 -45.50 -11.21
N LEU A 9 -30.05 -45.79 -12.50
CA LEU A 9 -29.13 -45.29 -13.54
C LEU A 9 -29.33 -43.81 -13.84
N LEU A 10 -30.53 -43.26 -13.66
CA LEU A 10 -30.82 -41.84 -13.88
C LEU A 10 -30.34 -40.91 -12.74
N THR A 11 -30.17 -41.43 -11.52
CA THR A 11 -29.68 -40.63 -10.38
C THR A 11 -28.14 -40.53 -10.35
N ALA A 12 -27.44 -41.35 -11.12
CA ALA A 12 -25.98 -41.32 -11.17
C ALA A 12 -25.37 -40.21 -12.04
N PHE A 13 -26.19 -39.50 -12.81
CA PHE A 13 -25.72 -38.45 -13.72
C PHE A 13 -25.81 -37.01 -13.19
N SER A 14 -26.23 -36.80 -11.92
CA SER A 14 -26.38 -35.48 -11.34
C SER A 14 -25.16 -34.99 -10.52
N SER A 15 -24.03 -35.63 -10.64
CA SER A 15 -22.76 -35.07 -10.14
C SER A 15 -22.27 -33.99 -11.12
N PHE A 16 -23.02 -32.90 -11.26
CA PHE A 16 -22.47 -31.67 -11.84
C PHE A 16 -21.34 -31.24 -10.92
N GLY A 17 -20.11 -31.52 -11.30
CA GLY A 17 -18.94 -30.94 -10.65
C GLY A 17 -19.13 -29.43 -10.65
N GLN A 18 -19.20 -28.83 -9.45
CA GLN A 18 -19.29 -27.38 -9.34
C GLN A 18 -18.03 -26.79 -9.99
N GLU A 19 -18.24 -25.82 -10.87
CA GLU A 19 -17.13 -25.08 -11.47
C GLU A 19 -16.31 -24.37 -10.38
N PRO A 20 -14.99 -24.25 -10.53
CA PRO A 20 -14.18 -23.50 -9.59
C PRO A 20 -14.55 -22.03 -9.63
N GLU A 21 -14.71 -21.41 -8.46
CA GLU A 21 -14.99 -19.99 -8.31
C GLU A 21 -13.88 -19.32 -7.52
N ALA A 22 -13.45 -18.13 -7.95
CA ALA A 22 -12.40 -17.35 -7.30
C ALA A 22 -12.94 -16.08 -6.67
N ALA A 23 -12.36 -15.72 -5.53
CA ALA A 23 -12.49 -14.43 -4.87
C ALA A 23 -11.09 -13.86 -4.57
N ILE A 24 -10.97 -12.53 -4.61
CA ILE A 24 -9.77 -11.81 -4.18
C ILE A 24 -10.18 -10.83 -3.08
N GLU A 25 -9.46 -10.86 -1.99
CA GLU A 25 -9.49 -9.86 -0.93
C GLU A 25 -8.26 -8.97 -1.05
N LEU A 26 -8.44 -7.65 -1.02
CA LEU A 26 -7.38 -6.68 -0.81
C LEU A 26 -7.23 -6.47 0.70
N ILE A 27 -6.08 -6.83 1.24
CA ILE A 27 -5.87 -6.89 2.70
C ILE A 27 -5.86 -5.49 3.32
N GLU A 28 -5.32 -4.50 2.61
CA GLU A 28 -5.13 -3.15 3.14
C GLU A 28 -6.23 -2.17 2.71
N HIS A 29 -6.60 -2.14 1.43
CA HIS A 29 -7.56 -1.20 0.85
C HIS A 29 -8.30 -1.78 -0.34
N ASN A 30 -9.51 -1.25 -0.66
CA ASN A 30 -10.28 -1.65 -1.85
C ASN A 30 -9.74 -1.07 -3.18
N VAL A 31 -8.53 -0.54 -3.19
CA VAL A 31 -7.83 -0.04 -4.37
C VAL A 31 -6.39 -0.51 -4.34
N LEU A 32 -5.81 -0.72 -5.51
CA LEU A 32 -4.38 -0.99 -5.61
C LEU A 32 -3.62 0.34 -5.70
N HIS A 33 -2.57 0.48 -4.90
CA HIS A 33 -1.72 1.67 -4.93
C HIS A 33 -0.52 1.46 -5.86
N ARG A 34 -0.34 2.44 -6.76
CA ARG A 34 0.76 2.43 -7.75
C ARG A 34 2.12 2.38 -7.05
N GLY A 35 3.06 1.59 -7.61
CA GLY A 35 4.42 1.49 -7.10
C GLY A 35 4.54 0.93 -5.68
N TYR A 36 3.42 0.58 -5.05
CA TYR A 36 3.35 0.01 -3.71
C TYR A 36 3.13 -1.49 -3.77
N LYS A 37 3.66 -2.22 -2.81
CA LYS A 37 3.49 -3.67 -2.66
C LYS A 37 2.12 -3.97 -2.04
N ASN A 38 1.06 -4.01 -2.86
CA ASN A 38 -0.26 -4.35 -2.36
C ASN A 38 -0.35 -5.84 -2.08
N ARG A 39 -0.71 -6.20 -0.85
CA ARG A 39 -0.98 -7.61 -0.47
C ARG A 39 -2.42 -7.96 -0.81
N ILE A 40 -2.60 -9.10 -1.43
CA ILE A 40 -3.92 -9.65 -1.76
C ILE A 40 -3.99 -11.10 -1.31
N ALA A 41 -5.15 -11.54 -0.85
CA ALA A 41 -5.44 -12.94 -0.59
C ALA A 41 -6.38 -13.47 -1.68
N VAL A 42 -6.05 -14.65 -2.22
CA VAL A 42 -6.82 -15.32 -3.28
C VAL A 42 -7.42 -16.60 -2.74
N ALA A 43 -8.74 -16.72 -2.80
CA ALA A 43 -9.45 -17.95 -2.46
C ALA A 43 -10.08 -18.54 -3.72
N VAL A 44 -9.94 -19.87 -3.90
CA VAL A 44 -10.59 -20.59 -4.98
C VAL A 44 -11.31 -21.80 -4.39
N THR A 45 -12.63 -21.89 -4.65
CA THR A 45 -13.44 -23.06 -4.27
C THR A 45 -13.35 -24.13 -5.36
N ASN A 46 -13.62 -25.39 -4.99
CA ASN A 46 -13.66 -26.52 -5.92
C ASN A 46 -12.36 -26.67 -6.77
N ASN A 47 -11.22 -26.37 -6.16
CA ASN A 47 -9.92 -26.35 -6.86
C ASN A 47 -9.41 -27.73 -7.28
N ASN A 48 -10.00 -28.82 -6.77
CA ASN A 48 -9.68 -30.23 -7.13
C ASN A 48 -8.17 -30.52 -7.16
N GLY A 49 -7.41 -29.95 -6.21
CA GLY A 49 -5.96 -30.11 -6.12
C GLY A 49 -5.15 -29.18 -7.04
N GLY A 50 -5.79 -28.28 -7.77
CA GLY A 50 -5.10 -27.24 -8.53
C GLY A 50 -4.55 -26.13 -7.60
N ASN A 51 -3.36 -25.63 -7.91
CA ASN A 51 -2.72 -24.55 -7.16
C ASN A 51 -3.15 -23.18 -7.72
N PRO A 52 -3.69 -22.27 -6.90
CA PRO A 52 -4.02 -20.92 -7.34
C PRO A 52 -2.76 -20.17 -7.81
N THR A 53 -2.88 -19.53 -8.95
CA THR A 53 -1.85 -18.64 -9.51
C THR A 53 -2.51 -17.36 -10.00
N ILE A 54 -1.73 -16.28 -10.05
CA ILE A 54 -2.22 -15.01 -10.59
C ILE A 54 -1.34 -14.52 -11.73
N ARG A 55 -1.98 -13.83 -12.67
CA ARG A 55 -1.31 -13.01 -13.67
C ARG A 55 -1.88 -11.61 -13.61
N CYS A 56 -1.02 -10.61 -13.49
CA CYS A 56 -1.45 -9.21 -13.46
C CYS A 56 -1.07 -8.49 -14.76
N SER A 57 -2.06 -7.88 -15.41
CA SER A 57 -1.85 -6.95 -16.51
C SER A 57 -1.75 -5.53 -15.94
N ASN A 58 -0.83 -4.70 -16.46
CA ASN A 58 -0.51 -3.37 -15.95
C ASN A 58 0.03 -3.41 -14.51
N CYS A 59 0.82 -4.41 -14.22
CA CYS A 59 1.66 -4.49 -13.02
C CYS A 59 3.12 -4.53 -13.42
N ASP A 60 3.97 -3.85 -12.65
CA ASP A 60 5.42 -3.94 -12.79
C ASP A 60 5.89 -5.31 -12.27
N THR A 61 5.22 -5.83 -11.25
CA THR A 61 5.46 -7.18 -10.72
C THR A 61 4.23 -7.75 -10.03
N ALA A 62 4.13 -9.08 -10.02
CA ALA A 62 3.18 -9.85 -9.23
C ALA A 62 3.84 -11.18 -8.84
N TYR A 63 3.78 -11.55 -7.56
CA TYR A 63 4.42 -12.78 -7.08
C TYR A 63 3.70 -13.36 -5.87
N TRP A 64 3.87 -14.67 -5.69
CA TRP A 64 3.39 -15.42 -4.53
C TRP A 64 4.26 -15.14 -3.31
N VAL A 65 3.67 -15.06 -2.13
CA VAL A 65 4.36 -14.89 -0.85
C VAL A 65 4.26 -16.13 -0.01
N GLU A 66 3.05 -16.46 0.43
CA GLU A 66 2.78 -17.65 1.25
C GLU A 66 1.31 -18.05 1.14
N SER A 67 1.02 -19.33 1.41
CA SER A 67 -0.35 -19.87 1.39
C SER A 67 -1.16 -19.42 0.17
N ASN A 68 -2.12 -18.53 0.38
CA ASN A 68 -2.97 -17.93 -0.65
C ASN A 68 -2.69 -16.43 -0.85
N GLU A 69 -1.59 -15.91 -0.31
CA GLU A 69 -1.23 -14.50 -0.39
C GLU A 69 -0.26 -14.20 -1.53
N PHE A 70 -0.54 -13.11 -2.20
CA PHE A 70 0.27 -12.58 -3.30
C PHE A 70 0.55 -11.10 -3.06
N VAL A 71 1.62 -10.61 -3.67
CA VAL A 71 1.93 -9.19 -3.78
C VAL A 71 1.78 -8.78 -5.23
N VAL A 72 1.08 -7.66 -5.46
CA VAL A 72 0.99 -7.00 -6.75
C VAL A 72 1.47 -5.56 -6.65
N VAL A 73 2.28 -5.13 -7.62
CA VAL A 73 2.79 -3.75 -7.73
C VAL A 73 2.29 -3.17 -9.04
N PRO A 74 1.18 -2.41 -9.02
CA PRO A 74 0.64 -1.82 -10.24
C PRO A 74 1.59 -0.80 -10.87
N GLY A 75 1.63 -0.81 -12.21
CA GLY A 75 2.33 0.18 -13.02
C GLY A 75 1.53 1.47 -13.25
N LYS A 76 1.79 2.15 -14.36
CA LYS A 76 1.29 3.52 -14.62
C LYS A 76 -0.19 3.63 -14.99
N GLY A 77 -0.89 2.55 -15.32
CA GLY A 77 -2.30 2.58 -15.74
C GLY A 77 -3.26 2.94 -14.60
N ARG A 78 -4.52 3.17 -14.96
CA ARG A 78 -5.61 3.44 -14.00
C ARG A 78 -6.34 2.19 -13.53
N VAL A 79 -6.15 1.08 -14.23
CA VAL A 79 -6.76 -0.22 -13.95
C VAL A 79 -5.68 -1.28 -14.04
N ALA A 80 -5.64 -2.17 -13.08
CA ALA A 80 -4.87 -3.40 -13.12
C ALA A 80 -5.86 -4.57 -13.21
N ARG A 81 -5.62 -5.52 -14.13
CA ARG A 81 -6.41 -6.74 -14.25
C ARG A 81 -5.64 -7.90 -13.67
N ILE A 82 -6.27 -8.60 -12.75
CA ILE A 82 -5.74 -9.80 -12.12
C ILE A 82 -6.54 -11.00 -12.64
N ASP A 83 -5.88 -11.88 -13.39
CA ASP A 83 -6.42 -13.15 -13.84
C ASP A 83 -6.03 -14.21 -12.81
N VAL A 84 -7.02 -14.86 -12.18
CA VAL A 84 -6.83 -15.98 -11.26
C VAL A 84 -6.98 -17.28 -12.04
N SER A 85 -6.01 -18.16 -11.93
CA SER A 85 -5.99 -19.47 -12.59
C SER A 85 -5.67 -20.56 -11.61
N LEU A 86 -6.12 -21.78 -11.90
CA LEU A 86 -5.69 -23.01 -11.26
C LEU A 86 -4.64 -23.69 -12.12
N ASN A 87 -3.50 -23.98 -11.54
CA ASN A 87 -2.42 -24.69 -12.20
C ASN A 87 -2.41 -26.15 -11.75
N TYR A 88 -2.56 -27.05 -12.68
CA TYR A 88 -2.43 -28.50 -12.54
C TYR A 88 -1.12 -28.94 -13.18
N GLN A 89 -0.75 -30.24 -13.05
CA GLN A 89 0.51 -30.74 -13.60
C GLN A 89 0.67 -30.45 -15.11
N ASP A 90 -0.40 -30.65 -15.89
CA ASP A 90 -0.34 -30.57 -17.35
C ASP A 90 -1.18 -29.44 -17.96
N THR A 91 -1.88 -28.65 -17.14
CA THR A 91 -2.78 -27.63 -17.66
C THR A 91 -3.00 -26.49 -16.67
N THR A 92 -3.36 -25.33 -17.21
CA THR A 92 -3.74 -24.15 -16.44
C THR A 92 -5.14 -23.71 -16.87
N ILE A 93 -6.05 -23.61 -15.93
CA ILE A 93 -7.44 -23.21 -16.16
C ILE A 93 -7.65 -21.80 -15.60
N LEU A 94 -8.06 -20.88 -16.43
CA LEU A 94 -8.49 -19.55 -16.01
C LEU A 94 -9.82 -19.67 -15.26
N VAL A 95 -9.85 -19.24 -14.00
CA VAL A 95 -11.03 -19.27 -13.16
C VAL A 95 -11.81 -17.96 -13.26
N LYS A 96 -11.14 -16.82 -13.02
CA LYS A 96 -11.82 -15.51 -13.01
C LYS A 96 -10.86 -14.36 -13.29
N LYS A 97 -11.43 -13.26 -13.80
CA LYS A 97 -10.71 -12.00 -14.04
C LYS A 97 -11.30 -10.91 -13.13
N PHE A 98 -10.42 -10.13 -12.54
CA PHE A 98 -10.78 -9.03 -11.66
C PHE A 98 -10.12 -7.75 -12.16
N ASP A 99 -10.90 -6.67 -12.28
CA ASP A 99 -10.40 -5.35 -12.62
C ASP A 99 -10.38 -4.48 -11.37
N TYR A 100 -9.21 -3.97 -11.01
CA TYR A 100 -9.00 -3.10 -9.86
C TYR A 100 -8.61 -1.70 -10.29
N ARG A 101 -9.20 -0.71 -9.65
CA ARG A 101 -8.76 0.68 -9.78
C ARG A 101 -7.36 0.83 -9.19
N VAL A 102 -6.49 1.54 -9.94
CA VAL A 102 -5.15 1.91 -9.48
C VAL A 102 -5.15 3.40 -9.13
N ALA A 103 -4.71 3.74 -7.91
CA ALA A 103 -4.59 5.10 -7.42
C ALA A 103 -3.14 5.39 -6.97
N ASN A 104 -2.80 6.66 -6.85
CA ASN A 104 -1.60 7.06 -6.14
C ASN A 104 -1.79 6.82 -4.63
N LEU A 105 -0.68 6.72 -3.92
CA LEU A 105 -0.70 6.68 -2.46
C LEU A 105 -1.30 7.98 -1.90
N PRO A 106 -2.07 7.92 -0.81
CA PRO A 106 -2.51 9.12 -0.11
C PRO A 106 -1.32 9.88 0.48
N ASP A 107 -1.53 11.15 0.81
CA ASP A 107 -0.47 11.97 1.39
C ASP A 107 -0.17 11.52 2.82
N PRO A 108 1.11 11.35 3.17
CA PRO A 108 1.52 11.05 4.54
C PRO A 108 1.53 12.30 5.42
N SER A 109 1.77 12.12 6.70
CA SER A 109 1.87 13.20 7.68
C SER A 109 3.33 13.56 7.97
N VAL A 110 3.58 14.84 8.25
CA VAL A 110 4.87 15.34 8.74
C VAL A 110 4.94 15.16 10.26
N TYR A 111 6.08 14.69 10.73
CA TYR A 111 6.40 14.52 12.15
C TYR A 111 7.67 15.29 12.51
N TRP A 112 7.64 15.99 13.65
CA TRP A 112 8.83 16.54 14.27
C TRP A 112 9.17 15.71 15.50
N GLY A 113 10.24 14.89 15.39
CA GLY A 113 10.48 13.81 16.33
C GLY A 113 9.32 12.83 16.40
N ALA A 114 8.72 12.68 17.58
CA ALA A 114 7.53 11.83 17.78
C ALA A 114 6.21 12.58 17.52
N ALA A 115 6.24 13.91 17.48
CA ALA A 115 5.04 14.72 17.35
C ALA A 115 4.55 14.75 15.90
N LYS A 116 3.28 14.35 15.69
CA LYS A 116 2.57 14.52 14.41
C LYS A 116 2.17 15.99 14.24
N SER A 117 2.12 16.47 13.01
CA SER A 117 1.57 17.79 12.67
C SER A 117 0.24 18.05 13.40
N GLY A 118 0.07 19.26 13.96
CA GLY A 118 -1.06 19.65 14.80
C GLY A 118 -0.86 19.35 16.30
N ARG A 119 0.27 18.76 16.71
CA ARG A 119 0.60 18.46 18.09
C ARG A 119 1.72 19.36 18.60
N LYS A 120 1.95 19.31 19.93
CA LYS A 120 3.07 20.00 20.56
C LYS A 120 4.39 19.40 20.05
N GLY A 121 5.27 20.25 19.49
CA GLY A 121 6.60 19.89 19.04
C GLY A 121 7.59 19.71 20.19
N SER A 122 8.83 19.31 19.87
CA SER A 122 9.91 19.20 20.85
C SER A 122 11.19 19.85 20.35
N VAL A 123 11.62 20.92 21.01
CA VAL A 123 12.87 21.62 20.71
C VAL A 123 14.13 20.76 20.90
N GLU A 124 14.01 19.63 21.58
CA GLU A 124 15.10 18.67 21.73
C GLU A 124 15.28 17.81 20.49
N SER A 125 14.23 17.63 19.72
CA SER A 125 14.29 16.80 18.52
C SER A 125 14.95 17.55 17.34
N ARG A 126 15.90 16.88 16.70
CA ARG A 126 16.52 17.32 15.44
C ARG A 126 16.12 16.45 14.27
N LEU A 127 14.98 15.76 14.38
CA LEU A 127 14.52 14.79 13.41
C LEU A 127 13.19 15.22 12.81
N VAL A 128 13.10 15.30 11.48
CA VAL A 128 11.85 15.34 10.74
C VAL A 128 11.62 14.01 10.04
N GLN A 129 10.39 13.52 10.09
CA GLN A 129 9.97 12.27 9.45
C GLN A 129 8.70 12.49 8.65
N VAL A 130 8.53 11.68 7.61
CA VAL A 130 7.30 11.62 6.83
C VAL A 130 6.81 10.18 6.79
N LYS A 131 5.64 9.95 7.34
CA LYS A 131 5.05 8.61 7.43
C LYS A 131 3.54 8.67 7.60
N TYR A 132 2.89 7.55 7.38
CA TYR A 132 1.48 7.41 7.75
C TYR A 132 1.31 7.36 9.27
N SER A 133 0.16 7.83 9.73
CA SER A 133 -0.27 7.62 11.11
C SER A 133 -0.73 6.17 11.29
N PRO A 134 -0.74 5.64 12.52
CA PRO A 134 -1.11 4.24 12.79
C PRO A 134 -2.51 3.84 12.33
N GLU A 135 -3.39 4.83 12.12
CA GLU A 135 -4.76 4.60 11.64
C GLU A 135 -4.81 4.28 10.13
N VAL A 136 -3.74 4.57 9.39
CA VAL A 136 -3.64 4.28 7.96
C VAL A 136 -2.92 2.95 7.79
N PRO A 137 -3.60 1.90 7.30
CA PRO A 137 -3.02 0.56 7.17
C PRO A 137 -2.10 0.44 5.94
N LEU A 138 -1.24 1.43 5.73
CA LEU A 138 -0.24 1.46 4.65
C LEU A 138 1.15 1.64 5.26
N ASN A 139 2.09 0.83 4.79
CA ASN A 139 3.49 0.92 5.19
C ASN A 139 4.37 1.35 4.00
N ALA A 140 4.04 2.50 3.40
CA ALA A 140 4.83 3.06 2.33
C ALA A 140 5.94 3.96 2.88
N GLU A 141 7.09 3.90 2.21
CA GLU A 141 8.27 4.67 2.56
C GLU A 141 8.38 5.89 1.65
N PHE A 142 8.52 7.06 2.24
CA PHE A 142 8.70 8.32 1.54
C PHE A 142 10.10 8.82 1.74
N VAL A 143 10.73 9.27 0.66
CA VAL A 143 12.07 9.86 0.67
C VAL A 143 11.93 11.37 0.77
N ILE A 144 12.55 11.98 1.78
CA ILE A 144 12.61 13.44 1.94
C ILE A 144 13.70 13.98 1.03
N LEU A 145 13.34 14.87 0.09
CA LEU A 145 14.28 15.49 -0.84
C LEU A 145 14.77 16.83 -0.31
N LYS A 146 13.85 17.60 0.29
CA LYS A 146 14.12 18.95 0.81
C LYS A 146 13.22 19.25 1.99
N TRP A 147 13.69 20.08 2.90
CA TRP A 147 12.88 20.60 3.98
C TRP A 147 13.16 22.08 4.24
N THR A 148 12.17 22.78 4.79
CA THR A 148 12.28 24.15 5.27
C THR A 148 11.71 24.20 6.67
N PHE A 149 12.47 24.75 7.60
CA PHE A 149 12.07 24.97 8.99
C PHE A 149 11.85 26.46 9.20
N LEU A 150 10.63 26.85 9.60
CA LEU A 150 10.22 28.24 9.75
C LEU A 150 9.69 28.49 11.17
N VAL A 151 10.12 29.58 11.77
CA VAL A 151 9.57 30.09 13.06
C VAL A 151 9.77 31.59 13.13
N ASN A 152 8.74 32.32 13.56
CA ASN A 152 8.79 33.78 13.80
C ASN A 152 9.32 34.62 12.60
N GLY A 153 9.07 34.14 11.37
CA GLY A 153 9.51 34.84 10.14
C GLY A 153 10.93 34.49 9.70
N GLU A 154 11.69 33.75 10.50
CA GLU A 154 13.00 33.23 10.13
C GLU A 154 12.90 31.80 9.56
N SER A 155 13.75 31.45 8.62
CA SER A 155 13.74 30.13 8.01
C SER A 155 15.13 29.58 7.75
N VAL A 156 15.22 28.26 7.83
CA VAL A 156 16.40 27.48 7.44
C VAL A 156 15.95 26.39 6.46
N ILE A 157 16.72 26.22 5.39
CA ILE A 157 16.48 25.21 4.35
C ILE A 157 17.55 24.14 4.46
N GLY A 158 17.13 22.89 4.34
CA GLY A 158 18.05 21.75 4.24
C GLY A 158 17.63 20.80 3.15
N VAL A 159 18.55 19.95 2.78
CA VAL A 159 18.37 18.89 1.79
C VAL A 159 18.20 17.56 2.53
N GLY A 160 17.27 16.73 2.09
CA GLY A 160 17.19 15.35 2.52
C GLY A 160 18.36 14.56 1.93
N MET A 161 18.74 13.47 2.58
CA MET A 161 19.82 12.61 2.14
C MET A 161 19.28 11.30 1.53
N ASP A 162 18.19 11.40 0.74
CA ASP A 162 17.45 10.26 0.17
C ASP A 162 16.97 9.24 1.24
N GLU A 163 16.67 9.71 2.45
CA GLU A 163 16.26 8.90 3.58
C GLU A 163 14.82 9.22 3.99
N ARG A 164 14.20 8.28 4.72
CA ARG A 164 12.83 8.40 5.29
C ARG A 164 12.71 9.52 6.33
N HIS A 165 13.82 10.05 6.78
CA HIS A 165 13.92 11.12 7.75
C HIS A 165 15.04 12.08 7.34
N ALA A 166 14.95 13.30 7.82
CA ALA A 166 15.99 14.29 7.62
C ALA A 166 16.40 14.92 8.95
N SER A 167 17.68 15.28 9.03
CA SER A 167 18.23 15.97 10.20
C SER A 167 17.97 17.46 10.10
N LEU A 168 17.40 18.03 11.18
CA LEU A 168 17.25 19.46 11.39
C LEU A 168 18.49 20.11 12.06
N ALA A 169 19.65 19.46 12.01
CA ALA A 169 20.88 20.00 12.62
C ALA A 169 21.23 21.42 12.11
N ALA A 170 21.03 21.67 10.81
CA ALA A 170 21.23 23.00 10.23
C ALA A 170 20.30 24.08 10.80
N ALA A 171 19.11 23.70 11.30
CA ALA A 171 18.18 24.61 11.98
C ALA A 171 18.45 24.69 13.51
N GLY A 172 19.53 24.08 14.02
CA GLY A 172 19.79 23.93 15.44
C GLY A 172 19.80 25.25 16.20
N ASP A 173 20.37 26.30 15.64
CA ASP A 173 20.41 27.60 16.30
C ASP A 173 19.04 28.28 16.28
N LEU A 174 18.30 28.20 15.18
CA LEU A 174 16.93 28.69 15.09
C LEU A 174 16.00 27.96 16.07
N ILE A 175 16.17 26.65 16.23
CA ILE A 175 15.40 25.84 17.19
C ILE A 175 15.64 26.29 18.64
N LYS A 176 16.85 26.75 19.00
CA LYS A 176 17.17 27.26 20.34
C LYS A 176 16.46 28.58 20.67
N THR A 177 16.05 29.35 19.68
CA THR A 177 15.34 30.63 19.89
C THR A 177 13.86 30.47 20.20
N ILE A 178 13.30 29.28 19.98
CA ILE A 178 11.86 29.00 20.08
C ILE A 178 11.42 29.07 21.55
N LYS A 179 10.29 29.73 21.79
CA LYS A 179 9.67 29.91 23.09
C LYS A 179 8.31 29.21 23.15
N GLU A 180 7.82 29.01 24.38
CA GLU A 180 6.46 28.52 24.58
C GLU A 180 5.44 29.49 23.95
N GLY A 181 4.50 28.90 23.21
CA GLY A 181 3.49 29.62 22.41
C GLY A 181 3.90 29.94 20.97
N ASP A 182 5.18 29.75 20.60
CA ASP A 182 5.61 29.91 19.22
C ASP A 182 5.00 28.84 18.30
N LYS A 183 4.77 29.25 17.04
CA LYS A 183 4.31 28.37 15.98
C LYS A 183 5.47 28.03 15.05
N VAL A 184 5.67 26.75 14.84
CA VAL A 184 6.69 26.22 13.93
C VAL A 184 6.02 25.60 12.71
N VAL A 185 6.54 25.93 11.54
CA VAL A 185 6.13 25.34 10.27
C VAL A 185 7.31 24.52 9.73
N ILE A 186 7.06 23.28 9.37
CA ILE A 186 8.05 22.44 8.68
C ILE A 186 7.44 22.05 7.33
N GLU A 187 8.01 22.56 6.25
CA GLU A 187 7.66 22.19 4.89
C GLU A 187 8.62 21.11 4.41
N VAL A 188 8.10 20.08 3.76
CA VAL A 188 8.93 19.01 3.22
C VAL A 188 8.49 18.66 1.80
N GLU A 189 9.47 18.52 0.92
CA GLU A 189 9.30 17.93 -0.41
C GLU A 189 9.71 16.46 -0.33
N VAL A 190 8.80 15.57 -0.68
CA VAL A 190 9.00 14.11 -0.59
C VAL A 190 8.62 13.40 -1.87
N LYS A 191 9.27 12.25 -2.10
CA LYS A 191 8.92 11.33 -3.17
C LYS A 191 8.44 10.01 -2.60
N GLY A 192 7.26 9.59 -3.01
CA GLY A 192 6.71 8.28 -2.65
C GLY A 192 7.16 7.16 -3.58
N PRO A 193 6.92 5.88 -3.21
CA PRO A 193 7.21 4.74 -4.08
C PRO A 193 6.35 4.74 -5.35
N ASP A 194 5.22 5.44 -5.37
CA ASP A 194 4.38 5.71 -6.54
C ASP A 194 5.02 6.72 -7.53
N GLY A 195 6.21 7.22 -7.22
CA GLY A 195 6.95 8.20 -8.02
C GLY A 195 6.42 9.63 -7.93
N VAL A 196 5.38 9.87 -7.12
CA VAL A 196 4.74 11.20 -6.98
C VAL A 196 5.57 12.07 -6.03
N LEU A 197 5.87 13.28 -6.48
CA LEU A 197 6.43 14.33 -5.63
C LEU A 197 5.29 15.03 -4.88
N ARG A 198 5.48 15.24 -3.59
CA ARG A 198 4.51 15.88 -2.68
C ARG A 198 5.19 16.97 -1.89
N ASN A 199 4.51 18.11 -1.77
CA ASN A 199 4.88 19.17 -0.84
C ASN A 199 3.93 19.09 0.36
N LEU A 200 4.48 18.78 1.52
CA LEU A 200 3.74 18.57 2.76
C LEU A 200 4.09 19.69 3.76
N VAL A 201 3.13 20.05 4.58
CA VAL A 201 3.32 21.08 5.61
C VAL A 201 2.97 20.48 6.97
N GLY A 202 3.92 20.56 7.90
CA GLY A 202 3.72 20.24 9.31
C GLY A 202 3.59 21.54 10.12
N LEU A 203 2.53 21.66 10.92
CA LEU A 203 2.31 22.75 11.86
C LEU A 203 2.50 22.25 13.28
N PHE A 204 3.34 22.92 14.05
CA PHE A 204 3.62 22.58 15.43
C PHE A 204 3.52 23.81 16.32
N HIS A 205 3.20 23.63 17.58
CA HIS A 205 3.23 24.64 18.62
C HIS A 205 4.03 24.15 19.81
N LEU A 206 4.54 25.04 20.62
CA LEU A 206 5.34 24.73 21.82
C LEU A 206 4.65 25.17 23.09
#